data_f0bd455e168da984480d767a0d5c76e4
#
_entry.id   f0bd455e168da984480d767a0d5c76e4
#
_cell.length_a   1.000
_cell.length_b   1.000
_cell.length_c   1.000
_cell.angle_alpha   90.00
_cell.angle_beta   90.00
_cell.angle_gamma   90.00
#
_symmetry.space_group_name_H-M   'P 1'
#
loop_
_entity.id
_entity.type
_entity.pdbx_description
1 polymer ?
#
loop_
_entity_poly.entity_id
_entity_poly.type
_entity_poly.pdbx_seq_one_letter_code
_entity_poly.pdbx_strand_id
1 'polypeptide(L)'
;MICLRLWRAVPTERRLAWALVLFLACLIMVSTTGKSNAENLPPVKIVAFGTSLTARGGWQTGLEAKLAACLQRPVRVESVAKSGETSAWALTQLDRVVAEAPDIILIELYANDATVHRFVSLAQSRRNIGEILDQLHRRLPRARIIVMAMNPFSGLRGLIRPFVGSYIAAHQAEARKRGLEFVDHRQGWERLSPDDLAAAIPDGAHPRPDVAARIIVPTLVGHIAGRDCGD
;
A
#
# COMPACT_ATOMS: atom_id res chain seq x y z
N MET A 1 21.39 12.71 -55.17
CA MET A 1 22.46 13.74 -55.45
C MET A 1 21.92 15.13 -55.80
N ILE A 2 20.61 15.39 -55.83
CA ILE A 2 20.01 16.67 -56.22
C ILE A 2 19.90 17.64 -55.00
N CYS A 3 19.67 17.16 -53.78
CA CYS A 3 19.54 18.00 -52.58
C CYS A 3 20.82 18.73 -52.16
N LEU A 4 22.01 18.22 -52.46
CA LEU A 4 23.27 18.85 -52.07
C LEU A 4 23.65 20.06 -52.93
N ARG A 5 23.12 20.15 -54.14
CA ARG A 5 23.43 21.29 -55.08
C ARG A 5 22.62 22.55 -54.75
N LEU A 6 21.42 22.42 -54.22
CA LEU A 6 20.58 23.55 -53.83
C LEU A 6 21.05 24.26 -52.56
N TRP A 7 21.77 23.54 -51.69
CA TRP A 7 22.26 24.11 -50.42
C TRP A 7 23.45 25.07 -50.58
N ARG A 8 24.18 24.97 -51.70
CA ARG A 8 25.33 25.88 -51.99
C ARG A 8 24.94 27.28 -52.49
N ALA A 9 23.71 27.47 -52.92
CA ALA A 9 23.21 28.74 -53.45
C ALA A 9 22.60 29.67 -52.36
N VAL A 10 22.52 29.26 -51.12
CA VAL A 10 21.93 30.04 -50.01
C VAL A 10 23.02 30.86 -49.32
N PRO A 11 22.88 32.19 -49.15
CA PRO A 11 23.85 33.02 -48.42
C PRO A 11 24.12 32.49 -47.00
N THR A 12 25.37 32.60 -46.56
CA THR A 12 25.83 32.05 -45.27
C THR A 12 25.02 32.48 -44.09
N GLU A 13 24.54 33.72 -44.05
CA GLU A 13 23.66 34.24 -42.98
C GLU A 13 22.31 33.51 -42.90
N ARG A 14 21.71 33.17 -44.05
CA ARG A 14 20.47 32.41 -44.09
C ARG A 14 20.66 30.93 -43.67
N ARG A 15 21.82 30.34 -43.90
CA ARG A 15 22.15 28.99 -43.45
C ARG A 15 22.23 28.87 -41.94
N LEU A 16 22.83 29.89 -41.28
CA LEU A 16 22.89 29.98 -39.82
C LEU A 16 21.49 30.13 -39.21
N ALA A 17 20.63 30.99 -39.82
CA ALA A 17 19.24 31.14 -39.34
C ALA A 17 18.42 29.87 -39.47
N TRP A 18 18.54 29.13 -40.58
CA TRP A 18 17.82 27.84 -40.74
C TRP A 18 18.37 26.74 -39.84
N ALA A 19 19.68 26.70 -39.57
CA ALA A 19 20.28 25.77 -38.61
C ALA A 19 19.79 26.03 -37.17
N LEU A 20 19.66 27.31 -36.77
CA LEU A 20 19.13 27.70 -35.47
C LEU A 20 17.65 27.33 -35.32
N VAL A 21 16.81 27.54 -36.34
CA VAL A 21 15.41 27.19 -36.35
C VAL A 21 15.21 25.67 -36.26
N LEU A 22 16.00 24.89 -36.99
CA LEU A 22 15.97 23.44 -36.93
C LEU A 22 16.43 22.88 -35.57
N PHE A 23 17.45 23.52 -34.97
CA PHE A 23 17.94 23.16 -33.63
C PHE A 23 16.93 23.49 -32.55
N LEU A 24 16.26 24.65 -32.60
CA LEU A 24 15.17 25.02 -31.70
C LEU A 24 13.96 24.10 -31.88
N ALA A 25 13.59 23.74 -33.10
CA ALA A 25 12.50 22.81 -33.37
C ALA A 25 12.79 21.40 -32.84
N CYS A 26 14.04 20.91 -32.95
CA CYS A 26 14.45 19.63 -32.31
C CYS A 26 14.41 19.71 -30.80
N LEU A 27 14.85 20.81 -30.18
CA LEU A 27 14.79 21.01 -28.72
C LEU A 27 13.34 21.00 -28.20
N ILE A 28 12.40 21.59 -28.93
CA ILE A 28 10.97 21.62 -28.57
C ILE A 28 10.35 20.22 -28.71
N MET A 29 10.72 19.43 -29.72
CA MET A 29 10.21 18.08 -29.91
C MET A 29 10.70 17.08 -28.85
N VAL A 30 11.92 17.25 -28.30
CA VAL A 30 12.46 16.40 -27.24
C VAL A 30 11.78 16.67 -25.90
N SER A 31 11.25 17.89 -25.68
CA SER A 31 10.62 18.26 -24.40
C SER A 31 9.19 17.79 -24.23
N THR A 32 8.51 17.31 -25.28
CA THR A 32 7.08 16.95 -25.23
C THR A 32 6.81 15.45 -25.13
N THR A 33 7.81 14.58 -25.24
CA THR A 33 7.59 13.12 -25.32
C THR A 33 7.66 12.39 -23.97
N GLY A 34 7.95 13.08 -22.85
CA GLY A 34 8.19 12.44 -21.55
C GLY A 34 6.99 12.34 -20.59
N LYS A 35 5.89 13.05 -20.82
CA LYS A 35 4.78 13.15 -19.83
C LYS A 35 3.50 12.38 -20.15
N SER A 36 3.32 11.83 -21.33
CA SER A 36 1.98 11.38 -21.76
C SER A 36 1.61 9.92 -21.48
N ASN A 37 2.53 9.05 -21.10
CA ASN A 37 2.21 7.61 -20.97
C ASN A 37 1.80 7.17 -19.57
N ALA A 38 2.25 7.85 -18.51
CA ALA A 38 1.97 7.44 -17.13
C ALA A 38 0.52 7.79 -16.69
N GLU A 39 -0.01 8.93 -17.16
CA GLU A 39 -1.36 9.40 -16.80
C GLU A 39 -2.49 8.58 -17.46
N ASN A 40 -2.21 7.86 -18.54
CA ASN A 40 -3.19 7.07 -19.29
C ASN A 40 -3.31 5.60 -18.84
N LEU A 41 -2.47 5.16 -17.91
CA LEU A 41 -2.60 3.80 -17.36
C LEU A 41 -3.75 3.72 -16.36
N PRO A 42 -4.55 2.62 -16.37
CA PRO A 42 -5.57 2.44 -15.36
C PRO A 42 -4.92 2.40 -13.97
N PRO A 43 -5.56 2.96 -12.94
CA PRO A 43 -5.00 2.99 -11.59
C PRO A 43 -4.78 1.58 -11.03
N VAL A 44 -3.72 1.41 -10.27
CA VAL A 44 -3.59 0.25 -9.37
C VAL A 44 -4.58 0.42 -8.24
N LYS A 45 -5.50 -0.52 -8.10
CA LYS A 45 -6.53 -0.51 -7.07
C LYS A 45 -6.10 -1.32 -5.87
N ILE A 46 -6.08 -0.71 -4.71
CA ILE A 46 -5.74 -1.33 -3.44
C ILE A 46 -6.94 -1.26 -2.52
N VAL A 47 -7.32 -2.36 -1.90
CA VAL A 47 -8.29 -2.35 -0.81
C VAL A 47 -7.57 -2.60 0.51
N ALA A 48 -7.68 -1.64 1.44
CA ALA A 48 -7.29 -1.80 2.84
C ALA A 48 -8.48 -2.39 3.62
N PHE A 49 -8.38 -3.66 3.97
CA PHE A 49 -9.43 -4.42 4.63
C PHE A 49 -9.07 -4.69 6.08
N GLY A 50 -9.81 -4.07 7.03
CA GLY A 50 -9.36 -4.16 8.41
C GLY A 50 -10.28 -3.59 9.46
N THR A 51 -9.68 -3.35 10.60
CA THR A 51 -10.34 -2.87 11.80
C THR A 51 -10.06 -1.38 12.05
N SER A 52 -9.95 -0.96 13.33
CA SER A 52 -9.64 0.43 13.67
C SER A 52 -8.23 0.88 13.25
N LEU A 53 -7.28 -0.03 13.16
CA LEU A 53 -5.92 0.27 12.74
C LEU A 53 -5.86 0.64 11.24
N THR A 54 -6.84 0.20 10.47
CA THR A 54 -7.09 0.61 9.09
C THR A 54 -8.04 1.81 9.04
N ALA A 55 -9.22 1.73 9.66
CA ALA A 55 -10.24 2.78 9.58
C ALA A 55 -9.77 4.14 10.11
N ARG A 56 -8.84 4.17 11.08
CA ARG A 56 -8.30 5.37 11.72
C ARG A 56 -6.81 5.57 11.42
N GLY A 57 -6.22 4.69 10.61
CA GLY A 57 -4.77 4.58 10.44
C GLY A 57 -4.12 5.78 9.76
N GLY A 58 -4.81 6.44 8.82
CA GLY A 58 -4.34 7.63 8.12
C GLY A 58 -3.12 7.39 7.20
N TRP A 59 -2.65 6.16 7.07
CA TRP A 59 -1.50 5.79 6.23
C TRP A 59 -1.87 5.59 4.76
N GLN A 60 -3.14 5.41 4.43
CA GLN A 60 -3.64 5.06 3.10
C GLN A 60 -3.31 6.14 2.05
N THR A 61 -3.57 7.41 2.37
CA THR A 61 -3.25 8.54 1.46
C THR A 61 -1.75 8.65 1.19
N GLY A 62 -0.93 8.43 2.23
CA GLY A 62 0.52 8.40 2.06
C GLY A 62 0.99 7.23 1.19
N LEU A 63 0.37 6.06 1.35
CA LEU A 63 0.65 4.89 0.50
C LEU A 63 0.26 5.16 -0.96
N GLU A 64 -0.93 5.71 -1.20
CA GLU A 64 -1.42 6.09 -2.53
C GLU A 64 -0.40 7.01 -3.23
N ALA A 65 0.00 8.10 -2.57
CA ALA A 65 0.91 9.09 -3.14
C ALA A 65 2.32 8.52 -3.41
N LYS A 66 2.94 7.88 -2.41
CA LYS A 66 4.31 7.34 -2.56
C LYS A 66 4.35 6.18 -3.56
N LEU A 67 3.37 5.29 -3.54
CA LEU A 67 3.32 4.16 -4.47
C LEU A 67 3.05 4.62 -5.91
N ALA A 68 2.19 5.63 -6.11
CA ALA A 68 1.96 6.23 -7.42
C ALA A 68 3.24 6.84 -7.99
N ALA A 69 3.99 7.57 -7.16
CA ALA A 69 5.28 8.13 -7.55
C ALA A 69 6.31 7.03 -7.89
N CYS A 70 6.36 5.97 -7.08
CA CYS A 70 7.27 4.85 -7.28
C CYS A 70 6.96 4.07 -8.58
N LEU A 71 5.70 3.75 -8.82
CA LEU A 71 5.26 2.96 -9.97
C LEU A 71 5.14 3.80 -11.25
N GLN A 72 5.23 5.13 -11.16
CA GLN A 72 4.94 6.05 -12.26
C GLN A 72 3.58 5.75 -12.90
N ARG A 73 2.57 5.51 -12.05
CA ARG A 73 1.22 5.09 -12.44
C ARG A 73 0.21 5.51 -11.36
N PRO A 74 -1.02 5.89 -11.71
CA PRO A 74 -2.04 6.19 -10.72
C PRO A 74 -2.28 5.01 -9.77
N VAL A 75 -2.44 5.29 -8.49
CA VAL A 75 -2.80 4.32 -7.43
C VAL A 75 -4.05 4.84 -6.73
N ARG A 76 -4.92 3.94 -6.29
CA ARG A 76 -6.09 4.24 -5.46
C ARG A 76 -6.15 3.28 -4.29
N VAL A 77 -6.31 3.82 -3.09
CA VAL A 77 -6.43 3.02 -1.86
C VAL A 77 -7.81 3.25 -1.25
N GLU A 78 -8.68 2.27 -1.41
CA GLU A 78 -10.00 2.25 -0.80
C GLU A 78 -9.99 1.47 0.51
N SER A 79 -10.84 1.85 1.46
CA SER A 79 -10.91 1.19 2.77
C SER A 79 -12.25 0.49 2.99
N VAL A 80 -12.19 -0.81 3.22
CA VAL A 80 -13.30 -1.61 3.76
C VAL A 80 -12.94 -1.94 5.20
N ALA A 81 -13.17 -1.00 6.11
CA ALA A 81 -12.73 -1.12 7.49
C ALA A 81 -13.73 -0.52 8.47
N LYS A 82 -13.76 -1.08 9.69
CA LYS A 82 -14.64 -0.59 10.76
C LYS A 82 -13.99 -0.78 12.13
N SER A 83 -13.99 0.30 12.91
CA SER A 83 -13.43 0.29 14.26
C SER A 83 -14.18 -0.67 15.19
N GLY A 84 -13.43 -1.44 15.99
CA GLY A 84 -13.99 -2.34 17.00
C GLY A 84 -14.48 -3.70 16.46
N GLU A 85 -14.44 -3.92 15.17
CA GLU A 85 -14.92 -5.17 14.55
C GLU A 85 -13.89 -6.30 14.61
N THR A 86 -14.38 -7.54 14.48
CA THR A 86 -13.61 -8.78 14.51
C THR A 86 -13.54 -9.43 13.14
N SER A 87 -12.77 -10.51 13.02
CA SER A 87 -12.72 -11.31 11.81
C SER A 87 -14.08 -11.91 11.40
N ALA A 88 -15.00 -12.09 12.35
CA ALA A 88 -16.36 -12.52 12.05
C ALA A 88 -17.16 -11.47 11.26
N TRP A 89 -17.03 -10.19 11.62
CA TRP A 89 -17.59 -9.10 10.81
C TRP A 89 -16.94 -9.06 9.42
N ALA A 90 -15.63 -9.24 9.34
CA ALA A 90 -14.91 -9.20 8.06
C ALA A 90 -15.45 -10.23 7.06
N LEU A 91 -15.85 -11.43 7.51
CA LEU A 91 -16.51 -12.43 6.66
C LEU A 91 -17.78 -11.89 5.98
N THR A 92 -18.51 -11.01 6.65
CA THR A 92 -19.73 -10.39 6.08
C THR A 92 -19.44 -9.26 5.08
N GLN A 93 -18.19 -8.83 4.96
CA GLN A 93 -17.80 -7.71 4.08
C GLN A 93 -17.14 -8.15 2.78
N LEU A 94 -16.97 -9.44 2.54
CA LEU A 94 -16.23 -9.95 1.38
C LEU A 94 -16.82 -9.49 0.05
N ASP A 95 -18.14 -9.38 -0.04
CA ASP A 95 -18.80 -8.87 -1.26
C ASP A 95 -18.40 -7.42 -1.58
N ARG A 96 -18.24 -6.58 -0.55
CA ARG A 96 -17.76 -5.21 -0.72
C ARG A 96 -16.32 -5.17 -1.21
N VAL A 97 -15.44 -6.00 -0.62
CA VAL A 97 -14.04 -6.09 -1.06
C VAL A 97 -13.97 -6.54 -2.52
N VAL A 98 -14.76 -7.55 -2.90
CA VAL A 98 -14.78 -8.08 -4.26
C VAL A 98 -15.35 -7.09 -5.27
N ALA A 99 -16.37 -6.32 -4.88
CA ALA A 99 -16.99 -5.30 -5.74
C ALA A 99 -16.01 -4.18 -6.17
N GLU A 100 -14.99 -3.88 -5.34
CA GLU A 100 -13.93 -2.92 -5.69
C GLU A 100 -13.01 -3.43 -6.80
N ALA A 101 -13.00 -4.73 -7.09
CA ALA A 101 -12.12 -5.39 -8.06
C ALA A 101 -10.65 -4.97 -7.89
N PRO A 102 -10.05 -5.16 -6.69
CA PRO A 102 -8.70 -4.70 -6.39
C PRO A 102 -7.61 -5.53 -7.08
N ASP A 103 -6.49 -4.88 -7.38
CA ASP A 103 -5.24 -5.54 -7.76
C ASP A 103 -4.49 -6.04 -6.51
N ILE A 104 -4.65 -5.36 -5.36
CA ILE A 104 -3.98 -5.69 -4.10
C ILE A 104 -4.98 -5.56 -2.94
N ILE A 105 -4.95 -6.51 -2.02
CA ILE A 105 -5.74 -6.49 -0.78
C ILE A 105 -4.78 -6.51 0.40
N LEU A 106 -4.85 -5.48 1.26
CA LEU A 106 -4.09 -5.36 2.50
C LEU A 106 -5.01 -5.73 3.67
N ILE A 107 -4.68 -6.76 4.45
CA ILE A 107 -5.59 -7.33 5.46
C ILE A 107 -4.99 -7.23 6.86
N GLU A 108 -5.68 -6.56 7.81
CA GLU A 108 -5.38 -6.62 9.24
C GLU A 108 -6.66 -6.88 10.05
N LEU A 109 -6.77 -8.04 10.70
CA LEU A 109 -8.00 -8.46 11.40
C LEU A 109 -7.75 -9.09 12.79
N TYR A 110 -6.50 -9.25 13.21
CA TYR A 110 -6.13 -9.95 14.44
C TYR A 110 -6.39 -9.15 15.73
N ALA A 111 -6.33 -7.81 15.62
CA ALA A 111 -6.22 -6.93 16.79
C ALA A 111 -7.41 -7.02 17.77
N ASN A 112 -8.63 -7.07 17.25
CA ASN A 112 -9.83 -7.18 18.05
C ASN A 112 -10.18 -8.62 18.40
N ASP A 113 -9.85 -9.59 17.56
CA ASP A 113 -9.97 -11.01 17.87
C ASP A 113 -9.15 -11.37 19.13
N ALA A 114 -7.96 -10.78 19.26
CA ALA A 114 -7.07 -10.98 20.39
C ALA A 114 -7.56 -10.31 21.70
N THR A 115 -8.64 -9.51 21.65
CA THR A 115 -9.16 -8.81 22.82
C THR A 115 -10.06 -9.73 23.65
N VAL A 116 -9.70 -10.01 24.90
CA VAL A 116 -10.35 -11.01 25.75
C VAL A 116 -11.87 -10.86 25.86
N HIS A 117 -12.39 -9.63 25.94
CA HIS A 117 -13.83 -9.36 26.04
C HIS A 117 -14.61 -9.49 24.72
N ARG A 118 -13.93 -9.79 23.60
CA ARG A 118 -14.58 -10.09 22.32
C ARG A 118 -14.93 -11.56 22.17
N PHE A 119 -14.41 -12.41 23.05
CA PHE A 119 -14.69 -13.85 23.10
C PHE A 119 -14.43 -14.59 21.78
N VAL A 120 -13.50 -14.09 20.95
CA VAL A 120 -13.04 -14.78 19.76
C VAL A 120 -11.85 -15.64 20.15
N SER A 121 -12.02 -16.96 20.16
CA SER A 121 -10.91 -17.86 20.45
C SER A 121 -9.85 -17.83 19.33
N LEU A 122 -8.60 -18.16 19.67
CA LEU A 122 -7.51 -18.29 18.68
C LEU A 122 -7.91 -19.24 17.53
N ALA A 123 -8.55 -20.37 17.86
CA ALA A 123 -9.03 -21.32 16.86
C ALA A 123 -10.11 -20.73 15.96
N GLN A 124 -11.00 -19.90 16.50
CA GLN A 124 -12.03 -19.22 15.70
C GLN A 124 -11.42 -18.15 14.79
N SER A 125 -10.52 -17.30 15.33
CA SER A 125 -9.80 -16.29 14.55
C SER A 125 -9.04 -16.94 13.39
N ARG A 126 -8.34 -18.05 13.65
CA ARG A 126 -7.63 -18.83 12.65
C ARG A 126 -8.56 -19.38 11.56
N ARG A 127 -9.73 -19.91 11.92
CA ARG A 127 -10.72 -20.37 10.92
C ARG A 127 -11.24 -19.20 10.08
N ASN A 128 -11.60 -18.10 10.74
CA ASN A 128 -12.15 -16.93 10.06
C ASN A 128 -11.16 -16.34 9.03
N ILE A 129 -9.91 -16.11 9.45
CA ILE A 129 -8.91 -15.60 8.50
C ILE A 129 -8.66 -16.58 7.36
N GLY A 130 -8.59 -17.89 7.66
CA GLY A 130 -8.45 -18.92 6.63
C GLY A 130 -9.56 -18.86 5.59
N GLU A 131 -10.82 -18.77 6.03
CA GLU A 131 -12.01 -18.67 5.17
C GLU A 131 -12.01 -17.36 4.35
N ILE A 132 -11.64 -16.22 4.97
CA ILE A 132 -11.49 -14.93 4.28
C ILE A 132 -10.49 -15.05 3.14
N LEU A 133 -9.31 -15.60 3.42
CA LEU A 133 -8.23 -15.74 2.43
C LEU A 133 -8.65 -16.69 1.30
N ASP A 134 -9.30 -17.81 1.61
CA ASP A 134 -9.81 -18.77 0.61
C ASP A 134 -10.86 -18.14 -0.30
N GLN A 135 -11.83 -17.42 0.26
CA GLN A 135 -12.87 -16.76 -0.53
C GLN A 135 -12.31 -15.65 -1.41
N LEU A 136 -11.43 -14.79 -0.88
CA LEU A 136 -10.81 -13.72 -1.65
C LEU A 136 -9.94 -14.28 -2.77
N HIS A 137 -9.12 -15.28 -2.49
CA HIS A 137 -8.27 -15.90 -3.51
C HIS A 137 -9.08 -16.56 -4.63
N ARG A 138 -10.17 -17.25 -4.30
CA ARG A 138 -11.07 -17.86 -5.32
C ARG A 138 -11.78 -16.81 -6.17
N ARG A 139 -12.27 -15.73 -5.55
CA ARG A 139 -13.09 -14.71 -6.22
C ARG A 139 -12.25 -13.66 -6.97
N LEU A 140 -11.00 -13.45 -6.54
CA LEU A 140 -10.04 -12.47 -7.08
C LEU A 140 -8.68 -13.15 -7.34
N PRO A 141 -8.61 -14.13 -8.27
CA PRO A 141 -7.42 -14.97 -8.44
C PRO A 141 -6.18 -14.23 -8.95
N ARG A 142 -6.35 -13.00 -9.44
CA ARG A 142 -5.24 -12.14 -9.90
C ARG A 142 -4.81 -11.09 -8.85
N ALA A 143 -5.59 -10.90 -7.80
CA ALA A 143 -5.25 -9.95 -6.76
C ALA A 143 -4.13 -10.49 -5.86
N ARG A 144 -3.13 -9.65 -5.55
CA ARG A 144 -2.18 -9.94 -4.50
C ARG A 144 -2.87 -9.76 -3.14
N ILE A 145 -2.70 -10.72 -2.27
CA ILE A 145 -3.26 -10.66 -0.91
C ILE A 145 -2.11 -10.59 0.07
N ILE A 146 -2.06 -9.51 0.85
CA ILE A 146 -1.01 -9.22 1.84
C ILE A 146 -1.66 -9.12 3.21
N VAL A 147 -1.37 -10.08 4.08
CA VAL A 147 -1.79 -10.02 5.49
C VAL A 147 -0.77 -9.20 6.27
N MET A 148 -1.24 -8.35 7.20
CA MET A 148 -0.37 -7.41 7.90
C MET A 148 -0.48 -7.56 9.41
N ALA A 149 0.68 -7.45 10.09
CA ALA A 149 0.75 -7.08 11.50
C ALA A 149 1.14 -5.60 11.60
N MET A 150 0.38 -4.81 12.36
CA MET A 150 0.48 -3.35 12.38
C MET A 150 1.47 -2.86 13.45
N ASN A 151 0.96 -2.40 14.58
CA ASN A 151 1.74 -1.80 15.67
C ASN A 151 1.66 -2.65 16.94
N PRO A 152 2.57 -2.47 17.90
CA PRO A 152 2.45 -3.07 19.23
C PRO A 152 1.28 -2.46 20.02
N PHE A 153 0.86 -3.17 21.04
CA PHE A 153 -0.13 -2.72 22.02
C PHE A 153 0.53 -2.53 23.38
N SER A 154 0.13 -1.49 24.11
CA SER A 154 0.69 -1.16 25.43
C SER A 154 -0.40 -0.76 26.43
N GLY A 155 -0.02 -0.52 27.69
CA GLY A 155 -0.93 -0.11 28.74
C GLY A 155 -2.14 -1.01 28.88
N LEU A 156 -3.30 -0.46 29.21
CA LEU A 156 -4.55 -1.21 29.34
C LEU A 156 -4.94 -1.93 28.05
N ARG A 157 -4.65 -1.33 26.89
CA ARG A 157 -4.92 -1.95 25.58
C ARG A 157 -4.07 -3.21 25.33
N GLY A 158 -2.84 -3.22 25.82
CA GLY A 158 -1.99 -4.41 25.80
C GLY A 158 -2.48 -5.49 26.78
N LEU A 159 -2.84 -5.08 28.03
CA LEU A 159 -3.34 -6.02 29.06
C LEU A 159 -4.57 -6.80 28.62
N ILE A 160 -5.50 -6.19 27.90
CA ILE A 160 -6.69 -6.88 27.38
C ILE A 160 -6.42 -7.72 26.12
N ARG A 161 -5.15 -7.78 25.65
CA ARG A 161 -4.68 -8.55 24.49
C ARG A 161 -3.47 -9.44 24.85
N PRO A 162 -3.51 -10.22 25.95
CA PRO A 162 -2.32 -10.92 26.47
C PRO A 162 -1.72 -11.91 25.47
N PHE A 163 -2.52 -12.39 24.51
CA PHE A 163 -2.11 -13.40 23.53
C PHE A 163 -2.07 -12.86 22.10
N VAL A 164 -1.96 -11.53 21.89
CA VAL A 164 -2.00 -10.92 20.56
C VAL A 164 -0.94 -11.50 19.61
N GLY A 165 0.24 -11.84 20.13
CA GLY A 165 1.31 -12.49 19.35
C GLY A 165 0.87 -13.84 18.75
N SER A 166 0.06 -14.62 19.47
CA SER A 166 -0.48 -15.90 18.97
C SER A 166 -1.49 -15.68 17.84
N TYR A 167 -2.32 -14.64 17.91
CA TYR A 167 -3.26 -14.29 16.84
C TYR A 167 -2.52 -13.81 15.58
N ILE A 168 -1.48 -12.97 15.73
CA ILE A 168 -0.64 -12.57 14.61
C ILE A 168 0.03 -13.79 13.97
N ALA A 169 0.62 -14.68 14.78
CA ALA A 169 1.25 -15.90 14.29
C ALA A 169 0.27 -16.83 13.57
N ALA A 170 -0.99 -16.92 14.06
CA ALA A 170 -2.02 -17.71 13.40
C ALA A 170 -2.41 -17.12 12.03
N HIS A 171 -2.58 -15.78 11.92
CA HIS A 171 -2.87 -15.13 10.66
C HIS A 171 -1.71 -15.27 9.66
N GLN A 172 -0.47 -15.11 10.13
CA GLN A 172 0.73 -15.35 9.33
C GLN A 172 0.80 -16.80 8.82
N ALA A 173 0.52 -17.78 9.68
CA ALA A 173 0.54 -19.20 9.31
C ALA A 173 -0.54 -19.52 8.25
N GLU A 174 -1.73 -18.96 8.37
CA GLU A 174 -2.79 -19.16 7.37
C GLU A 174 -2.48 -18.49 6.03
N ALA A 175 -1.82 -17.31 6.02
CA ALA A 175 -1.31 -16.70 4.80
C ALA A 175 -0.24 -17.59 4.15
N ARG A 176 0.78 -18.00 4.91
CA ARG A 176 1.87 -18.86 4.41
C ARG A 176 1.37 -20.20 3.86
N LYS A 177 0.41 -20.83 4.54
CA LYS A 177 -0.20 -22.09 4.08
C LYS A 177 -0.81 -21.99 2.68
N ARG A 178 -1.20 -20.80 2.27
CA ARG A 178 -1.82 -20.49 0.97
C ARG A 178 -0.86 -19.87 -0.04
N GLY A 179 0.42 -19.74 0.31
CA GLY A 179 1.41 -19.04 -0.52
C GLY A 179 1.16 -17.54 -0.65
N LEU A 180 0.39 -16.96 0.31
CA LEU A 180 0.08 -15.54 0.34
C LEU A 180 1.11 -14.74 1.15
N GLU A 181 1.15 -13.44 0.92
CA GLU A 181 2.15 -12.55 1.49
C GLU A 181 1.81 -12.15 2.93
N PHE A 182 2.85 -11.88 3.72
CA PHE A 182 2.72 -11.36 5.08
C PHE A 182 3.76 -10.26 5.32
N VAL A 183 3.30 -9.10 5.83
CA VAL A 183 4.16 -7.98 6.20
C VAL A 183 4.00 -7.67 7.69
N ASP A 184 5.14 -7.64 8.40
CA ASP A 184 5.18 -7.31 9.83
C ASP A 184 5.74 -5.90 10.02
N HIS A 185 4.87 -4.94 10.30
CA HIS A 185 5.27 -3.55 10.54
C HIS A 185 5.83 -3.32 11.94
N ARG A 186 5.70 -4.29 12.87
CA ARG A 186 6.11 -4.11 14.28
C ARG A 186 7.60 -3.78 14.40
N GLN A 187 8.46 -4.32 13.55
CA GLN A 187 9.88 -4.01 13.52
C GLN A 187 10.19 -2.52 13.31
N GLY A 188 9.33 -1.81 12.57
CA GLY A 188 9.46 -0.36 12.39
C GLY A 188 9.21 0.43 13.68
N TRP A 189 8.26 -0.04 14.48
CA TRP A 189 7.91 0.55 15.78
C TRP A 189 8.96 0.26 16.86
N GLU A 190 9.61 -0.89 16.82
CA GLU A 190 10.65 -1.30 17.76
C GLU A 190 11.92 -0.44 17.68
N ARG A 191 12.06 0.37 16.63
CA ARG A 191 13.16 1.35 16.49
C ARG A 191 12.94 2.64 17.28
N LEU A 192 11.72 2.88 17.75
CA LEU A 192 11.38 4.05 18.57
C LEU A 192 11.85 3.81 20.01
N SER A 193 12.29 4.89 20.68
CA SER A 193 12.47 4.85 22.13
C SER A 193 11.14 4.55 22.85
N PRO A 194 11.14 4.06 24.09
CA PRO A 194 9.91 3.84 24.86
C PRO A 194 9.01 5.08 24.93
N ASP A 195 9.62 6.26 25.13
CA ASP A 195 8.89 7.54 25.24
C ASP A 195 8.30 7.95 23.89
N ASP A 196 9.08 7.82 22.79
CA ASP A 196 8.58 8.08 21.43
C ASP A 196 7.46 7.12 21.04
N LEU A 197 7.57 5.85 21.41
CA LEU A 197 6.54 4.86 21.16
C LEU A 197 5.25 5.19 21.92
N ALA A 198 5.36 5.59 23.19
CA ALA A 198 4.21 6.03 23.98
C ALA A 198 3.55 7.28 23.39
N ALA A 199 4.35 8.26 22.95
CA ALA A 199 3.84 9.46 22.27
C ALA A 199 3.22 9.14 20.90
N ALA A 200 3.74 8.14 20.20
CA ALA A 200 3.24 7.69 18.90
C ALA A 200 1.91 6.93 19.01
N ILE A 201 1.69 6.19 20.11
CA ILE A 201 0.48 5.37 20.35
C ILE A 201 -0.13 5.75 21.71
N PRO A 202 -0.73 6.96 21.81
CA PRO A 202 -1.09 7.56 23.10
C PRO A 202 -2.17 6.81 23.89
N ASP A 203 -3.04 6.05 23.23
CA ASP A 203 -4.04 5.19 23.88
C ASP A 203 -3.59 3.73 24.03
N GLY A 204 -2.36 3.44 23.64
CA GLY A 204 -1.77 2.11 23.68
C GLY A 204 -2.26 1.14 22.59
N ALA A 205 -3.03 1.62 21.60
CA ALA A 205 -3.54 0.79 20.52
C ALA A 205 -3.52 1.49 19.14
N HIS A 206 -3.92 2.77 19.10
CA HIS A 206 -4.10 3.49 17.86
C HIS A 206 -2.98 4.52 17.67
N PRO A 207 -2.10 4.30 16.69
CA PRO A 207 -1.05 5.24 16.38
C PRO A 207 -1.61 6.58 15.91
N ARG A 208 -0.84 7.64 16.14
CA ARG A 208 -1.05 8.90 15.46
C ARG A 208 -0.90 8.68 13.95
N PRO A 209 -1.81 9.21 13.11
CA PRO A 209 -1.80 8.97 11.66
C PRO A 209 -0.49 9.34 10.97
N ASP A 210 0.13 10.46 11.38
CA ASP A 210 1.40 10.92 10.84
C ASP A 210 2.56 9.96 11.14
N VAL A 211 2.58 9.36 12.34
CA VAL A 211 3.60 8.38 12.74
C VAL A 211 3.35 7.04 12.05
N ALA A 212 2.08 6.62 12.01
CA ALA A 212 1.70 5.39 11.29
C ALA A 212 2.12 5.46 9.82
N ALA A 213 1.88 6.58 9.15
CA ALA A 213 2.29 6.77 7.76
C ALA A 213 3.82 6.67 7.59
N ARG A 214 4.61 7.30 8.47
CA ARG A 214 6.08 7.24 8.41
C ARG A 214 6.65 5.83 8.57
N ILE A 215 5.98 4.96 9.31
CA ILE A 215 6.46 3.59 9.58
C ILE A 215 5.91 2.59 8.57
N ILE A 216 4.60 2.66 8.28
CA ILE A 216 3.91 1.67 7.45
C ILE A 216 4.17 1.89 5.96
N VAL A 217 4.13 3.15 5.50
CA VAL A 217 4.16 3.45 4.07
C VAL A 217 5.47 3.03 3.40
N PRO A 218 6.67 3.34 3.92
CA PRO A 218 7.92 2.91 3.27
C PRO A 218 8.01 1.38 3.15
N THR A 219 7.62 0.66 4.23
CA THR A 219 7.61 -0.81 4.22
C THR A 219 6.68 -1.38 3.16
N LEU A 220 5.46 -0.84 3.05
CA LEU A 220 4.49 -1.29 2.04
C LEU A 220 4.93 -0.93 0.62
N VAL A 221 5.44 0.28 0.41
CA VAL A 221 5.93 0.70 -0.91
C VAL A 221 7.06 -0.21 -1.38
N GLY A 222 8.08 -0.44 -0.56
CA GLY A 222 9.18 -1.35 -0.89
C GLY A 222 8.70 -2.78 -1.17
N HIS A 223 7.78 -3.30 -0.33
CA HIS A 223 7.21 -4.64 -0.49
C HIS A 223 6.36 -4.78 -1.76
N ILE A 224 5.49 -3.82 -2.06
CA ILE A 224 4.59 -3.86 -3.22
C ILE A 224 5.36 -3.64 -4.51
N ALA A 225 6.26 -2.65 -4.54
CA ALA A 225 7.04 -2.32 -5.73
C ALA A 225 8.19 -3.32 -6.00
N GLY A 226 8.59 -4.13 -5.02
CA GLY A 226 9.72 -5.05 -5.12
C GLY A 226 11.07 -4.36 -5.31
N ARG A 227 11.14 -3.08 -4.97
CA ARG A 227 12.35 -2.24 -5.08
C ARG A 227 12.28 -1.09 -4.06
N ASP A 228 13.45 -0.56 -3.72
CA ASP A 228 13.54 0.71 -3.00
C ASP A 228 13.16 1.85 -3.95
N CYS A 229 12.23 2.68 -3.52
CA CYS A 229 11.69 3.78 -4.32
C CYS A 229 12.24 5.14 -3.88
N GLY A 230 13.23 5.14 -3.01
CA GLY A 230 13.80 6.36 -2.44
C GLY A 230 12.79 7.15 -1.58
N ASP A 231 13.32 7.92 -0.68
CA ASP A 231 12.53 8.91 0.07
C ASP A 231 12.30 10.20 -0.71
#